data_9dc86127b3bc276513791d5e0fcb56c4
#
_entry.id   9dc86127b3bc276513791d5e0fcb56c4
#
_cell.length_a   1.000
_cell.length_b   1.000
_cell.length_c   1.000
_cell.angle_alpha   90.00
_cell.angle_beta   90.00
_cell.angle_gamma   90.00
#
_symmetry.space_group_name_H-M   'P 1'
#
loop_
_entity.id
_entity.type
_entity.pdbx_description
1 polymer ?
#
loop_
_entity_poly.entity_id
_entity_poly.type
_entity_poly.pdbx_seq_one_letter_code
_entity_poly.pdbx_strand_id
1 'polypeptide(L)'
;YNKPLTIAATTLLLCSPVMILTSCEGKKDSAGQMPALVPEVQVTKLVTRDVPIRQEWVGTLRGTEDAEIRSQVTGYLLSKDYKDGAYVKKGQVLFQIDPRPFQATLDQAQGRLEQYEATLKKYKLDVERYTPLVKTGSVSRKQLDDALQQVQETEAAIATAKAQVDEAKINLKFTTITAPISGLAGLA
;
A
#
# COMPACT_ATOMS: atom_id res chain seq x y z
N TYR A 1 8.18 -16.58 -28.83
CA TYR A 1 8.08 -17.96 -29.30
C TYR A 1 7.76 -17.98 -30.77
N ASN A 2 8.78 -18.41 -31.45
CA ASN A 2 8.85 -19.26 -32.64
C ASN A 2 8.31 -18.73 -33.95
N LYS A 3 9.14 -18.61 -34.79
CA LYS A 3 10.10 -19.25 -35.69
C LYS A 3 9.64 -19.19 -37.14
N PRO A 4 10.55 -19.15 -38.03
CA PRO A 4 10.36 -18.86 -39.45
C PRO A 4 10.14 -20.14 -40.29
N LEU A 5 9.64 -20.01 -41.46
CA LEU A 5 9.74 -21.08 -42.45
C LEU A 5 10.12 -20.53 -43.84
N THR A 6 11.33 -20.81 -44.14
CA THR A 6 11.96 -20.96 -45.45
C THR A 6 11.24 -22.01 -46.31
N ILE A 7 11.31 -21.89 -47.63
CA ILE A 7 11.48 -22.94 -48.64
C ILE A 7 11.40 -22.19 -49.98
N ALA A 8 12.49 -22.01 -50.71
CA ALA A 8 13.24 -22.97 -51.54
C ALA A 8 12.52 -23.33 -52.82
N ALA A 9 13.17 -22.93 -53.81
CA ALA A 9 13.76 -23.76 -54.87
C ALA A 9 12.99 -23.98 -56.15
N THR A 10 13.74 -23.80 -57.12
CA THR A 10 14.06 -24.67 -58.27
C THR A 10 13.22 -24.48 -59.53
N THR A 11 13.82 -24.27 -60.56
CA THR A 11 14.53 -24.98 -61.62
C THR A 11 14.03 -24.52 -62.99
N LEU A 12 14.87 -24.09 -63.82
CA LEU A 12 15.58 -24.80 -64.89
C LEU A 12 14.83 -24.88 -66.21
N LEU A 13 15.46 -24.53 -67.25
CA LEU A 13 15.66 -25.12 -68.61
C LEU A 13 15.58 -24.06 -69.70
N LEU A 14 16.69 -23.73 -70.22
CA LEU A 14 17.28 -24.13 -71.50
C LEU A 14 16.29 -24.16 -72.67
N CYS A 15 16.48 -23.28 -73.61
CA CYS A 15 16.68 -23.68 -75.01
C CYS A 15 17.12 -22.49 -75.89
N SER A 16 18.30 -22.57 -76.36
CA SER A 16 18.85 -21.97 -77.60
C SER A 16 18.43 -22.91 -78.75
N PRO A 17 18.44 -22.59 -80.00
CA PRO A 17 19.37 -21.74 -80.72
C PRO A 17 18.90 -21.05 -82.03
N VAL A 18 19.83 -20.38 -82.62
CA VAL A 18 20.19 -20.38 -84.08
C VAL A 18 19.58 -19.26 -84.96
N MET A 19 20.53 -18.41 -85.29
CA MET A 19 20.87 -17.85 -86.62
C MET A 19 19.80 -17.76 -87.71
N ILE A 20 19.66 -16.55 -88.29
CA ILE A 20 19.89 -16.35 -89.75
C ILE A 20 20.19 -14.86 -90.01
N LEU A 21 21.32 -14.58 -90.56
CA LEU A 21 21.73 -13.35 -91.22
C LEU A 21 20.96 -13.18 -92.54
N THR A 22 20.32 -12.03 -92.68
CA THR A 22 20.14 -11.49 -94.06
C THR A 22 20.32 -9.98 -94.02
N SER A 23 21.37 -9.60 -94.67
CA SER A 23 21.72 -8.23 -95.13
C SER A 23 20.66 -7.77 -96.14
N CYS A 24 20.13 -6.56 -95.90
CA CYS A 24 19.54 -5.79 -96.94
C CYS A 24 19.80 -4.31 -96.73
N GLU A 25 20.71 -3.79 -97.55
CA GLU A 25 21.03 -2.41 -97.83
C GLU A 25 19.80 -1.70 -98.46
N GLY A 26 19.41 -0.54 -97.91
CA GLY A 26 18.29 0.18 -98.53
C GLY A 26 17.89 1.48 -97.87
N LYS A 27 18.46 2.54 -98.42
CA LYS A 27 17.85 3.85 -98.54
C LYS A 27 17.70 4.77 -97.32
N LYS A 28 18.52 5.78 -97.24
CA LYS A 28 18.34 7.00 -96.47
C LYS A 28 17.07 7.70 -96.91
N ASP A 29 16.02 7.60 -96.18
CA ASP A 29 14.90 8.52 -96.22
C ASP A 29 14.98 9.38 -94.91
N SER A 30 14.94 10.68 -95.15
CA SER A 30 14.90 11.71 -94.16
C SER A 30 13.70 11.50 -93.24
N ALA A 31 13.89 10.91 -92.12
CA ALA A 31 12.90 10.84 -91.08
C ALA A 31 12.75 12.24 -90.50
N GLY A 32 11.58 12.81 -90.77
CA GLY A 32 11.15 14.05 -90.10
C GLY A 32 11.27 13.94 -88.64
N GLN A 33 11.92 14.87 -88.02
CA GLN A 33 11.97 15.01 -86.58
C GLN A 33 10.54 15.17 -86.07
N MET A 34 9.93 14.09 -85.57
CA MET A 34 8.73 14.22 -84.76
C MET A 34 9.05 15.07 -83.54
N PRO A 35 8.30 16.11 -83.25
CA PRO A 35 8.51 16.88 -82.06
C PRO A 35 8.31 15.94 -80.86
N ALA A 36 9.30 15.85 -79.99
CA ALA A 36 9.17 15.10 -78.73
C ALA A 36 7.97 15.65 -77.94
N LEU A 37 6.91 14.85 -77.85
CA LEU A 37 5.82 15.14 -76.95
C LEU A 37 6.35 15.17 -75.53
N VAL A 38 6.65 16.34 -75.02
CA VAL A 38 6.98 16.52 -73.61
C VAL A 38 5.71 16.27 -72.83
N PRO A 39 5.67 15.21 -72.01
CA PRO A 39 4.48 14.97 -71.22
C PRO A 39 4.29 16.11 -70.22
N GLU A 40 3.12 16.72 -70.26
CA GLU A 40 2.72 17.74 -69.30
C GLU A 40 2.44 17.03 -67.97
N VAL A 41 3.29 17.26 -66.98
CA VAL A 41 3.14 16.69 -65.64
C VAL A 41 2.58 17.74 -64.70
N GLN A 42 1.50 17.41 -64.05
CA GLN A 42 0.95 18.23 -62.97
C GLN A 42 1.78 18.05 -61.72
N VAL A 43 2.38 19.11 -61.25
CA VAL A 43 3.11 19.13 -60.00
C VAL A 43 2.28 19.82 -58.93
N THR A 44 2.09 19.16 -57.82
CA THR A 44 1.43 19.74 -56.64
C THR A 44 2.49 20.08 -55.61
N LYS A 45 2.45 21.29 -55.11
CA LYS A 45 3.36 21.72 -54.06
C LYS A 45 2.95 20.99 -52.76
N LEU A 46 3.84 20.17 -52.22
CA LEU A 46 3.67 19.54 -50.93
C LEU A 46 3.70 20.60 -49.84
N VAL A 47 2.63 20.70 -49.10
CA VAL A 47 2.56 21.53 -47.87
C VAL A 47 2.72 20.58 -46.69
N THR A 48 3.83 20.74 -45.98
CA THR A 48 4.05 20.07 -44.72
C THR A 48 3.19 20.73 -43.64
N ARG A 49 2.38 19.94 -42.95
CA ARG A 49 1.64 20.40 -41.78
C ARG A 49 1.72 19.32 -40.69
N ASP A 50 1.72 19.78 -39.45
CA ASP A 50 1.68 18.87 -38.31
C ASP A 50 0.30 18.18 -38.27
N VAL A 51 0.32 16.88 -38.25
CA VAL A 51 -0.87 16.06 -38.10
C VAL A 51 -0.86 15.47 -36.68
N PRO A 52 -1.79 15.87 -35.81
CA PRO A 52 -1.86 15.30 -34.47
C PRO A 52 -2.27 13.84 -34.56
N ILE A 53 -1.39 12.95 -34.14
CA ILE A 53 -1.69 11.52 -33.98
C ILE A 53 -2.32 11.34 -32.62
N ARG A 54 -3.60 10.99 -32.61
CA ARG A 54 -4.32 10.65 -31.37
C ARG A 54 -4.43 9.13 -31.27
N GLN A 55 -4.00 8.61 -30.15
CA GLN A 55 -4.15 7.19 -29.83
C GLN A 55 -4.94 7.09 -28.51
N GLU A 56 -5.91 6.20 -28.49
CA GLU A 56 -6.67 5.88 -27.30
C GLU A 56 -6.06 4.64 -26.65
N TRP A 57 -5.74 4.76 -25.36
CA TRP A 57 -5.20 3.66 -24.58
C TRP A 57 -6.18 3.30 -23.47
N VAL A 58 -6.50 2.02 -23.38
CA VAL A 58 -7.26 1.51 -22.26
C VAL A 58 -6.30 1.21 -21.12
N GLY A 59 -6.55 1.83 -19.97
CA GLY A 59 -5.73 1.64 -18.77
C GLY A 59 -6.59 1.65 -17.51
N THR A 60 -6.08 1.01 -16.46
CA THR A 60 -6.70 1.03 -15.13
C THR A 60 -5.88 1.96 -14.25
N LEU A 61 -6.53 2.94 -13.64
CA LEU A 61 -5.90 3.79 -12.62
C LEU A 61 -5.91 3.05 -11.28
N ARG A 62 -4.76 2.98 -10.65
CA ARG A 62 -4.61 2.51 -9.26
C ARG A 62 -4.02 3.63 -8.42
N GLY A 63 -4.40 3.68 -7.14
CA GLY A 63 -3.76 4.57 -6.19
C GLY A 63 -2.28 4.23 -6.04
N THR A 64 -1.45 5.22 -5.73
CA THR A 64 -0.03 5.01 -5.41
C THR A 64 0.13 4.21 -4.13
N GLU A 65 -0.80 4.39 -3.19
CA GLU A 65 -0.88 3.69 -1.91
C GLU A 65 -2.31 3.24 -1.70
N ASP A 66 -2.49 1.96 -1.41
CA ASP A 66 -3.77 1.37 -1.02
C ASP A 66 -3.67 0.88 0.42
N ALA A 67 -4.59 1.30 1.29
CA ALA A 67 -4.65 0.88 2.67
C ALA A 67 -5.97 0.18 2.96
N GLU A 68 -5.89 -1.08 3.32
CA GLU A 68 -7.04 -1.82 3.81
C GLU A 68 -7.27 -1.52 5.29
N ILE A 69 -8.49 -1.10 5.63
CA ILE A 69 -8.89 -0.75 6.99
C ILE A 69 -9.71 -1.89 7.57
N ARG A 70 -9.19 -2.49 8.64
CA ARG A 70 -9.86 -3.57 9.37
C ARG A 70 -10.03 -3.19 10.82
N SER A 71 -11.19 -3.55 11.40
CA SER A 71 -11.38 -3.44 12.86
C SER A 71 -10.48 -4.44 13.58
N GLN A 72 -9.83 -3.99 14.65
CA GLN A 72 -9.02 -4.83 15.54
C GLN A 72 -9.81 -5.30 16.78
N VAL A 73 -11.02 -4.76 16.97
CA VAL A 73 -11.91 -5.14 18.07
C VAL A 73 -13.30 -5.46 17.53
N THR A 74 -14.01 -6.33 18.22
CA THR A 74 -15.37 -6.73 17.88
C THR A 74 -16.37 -5.94 18.72
N GLY A 75 -17.37 -5.34 18.09
CA GLY A 75 -18.39 -4.55 18.78
C GLY A 75 -19.46 -4.03 17.83
N TYR A 76 -20.43 -3.31 18.37
CA TYR A 76 -21.47 -2.67 17.57
C TYR A 76 -20.93 -1.40 16.93
N LEU A 77 -21.16 -1.26 15.62
CA LEU A 77 -20.85 -0.04 14.88
C LEU A 77 -21.92 1.01 15.22
N LEU A 78 -21.49 2.15 15.76
CA LEU A 78 -22.39 3.27 16.11
C LEU A 78 -22.56 4.25 14.97
N SER A 79 -21.48 4.59 14.27
CA SER A 79 -21.52 5.55 13.16
C SER A 79 -20.50 5.22 12.09
N LYS A 80 -20.83 5.68 10.87
CA LYS A 80 -19.95 5.79 9.72
C LYS A 80 -19.85 7.27 9.37
N ASP A 81 -18.68 7.87 9.58
CA ASP A 81 -18.48 9.33 9.53
C ASP A 81 -17.87 9.81 8.21
N TYR A 82 -18.00 9.02 7.14
CA TYR A 82 -17.59 9.40 5.80
C TYR A 82 -18.62 8.95 4.74
N LYS A 83 -18.55 9.56 3.56
CA LYS A 83 -19.32 9.16 2.39
C LYS A 83 -18.45 8.31 1.47
N ASP A 84 -19.02 7.24 0.90
CA ASP A 84 -18.33 6.41 -0.08
C ASP A 84 -17.84 7.26 -1.26
N GLY A 85 -16.59 7.05 -1.68
CA GLY A 85 -15.95 7.84 -2.72
C GLY A 85 -15.51 9.23 -2.30
N ALA A 86 -15.70 9.66 -1.04
CA ALA A 86 -15.23 10.95 -0.56
C ALA A 86 -13.74 10.95 -0.27
N TYR A 87 -13.12 12.11 -0.41
CA TYR A 87 -11.73 12.30 0.01
C TYR A 87 -11.65 12.43 1.53
N VAL A 88 -10.82 11.60 2.15
CA VAL A 88 -10.57 11.60 3.59
C VAL A 88 -9.13 11.97 3.89
N LYS A 89 -8.90 12.65 5.00
CA LYS A 89 -7.56 13.04 5.46
C LYS A 89 -7.01 11.98 6.43
N LYS A 90 -5.70 11.81 6.45
CA LYS A 90 -5.02 10.99 7.46
C LYS A 90 -5.42 11.41 8.87
N GLY A 91 -5.82 10.44 9.69
CA GLY A 91 -6.30 10.66 11.07
C GLY A 91 -7.78 11.02 11.17
N GLN A 92 -8.49 11.20 10.06
CA GLN A 92 -9.93 11.42 10.07
C GLN A 92 -10.65 10.17 10.56
N VAL A 93 -11.62 10.35 11.47
CA VAL A 93 -12.47 9.25 11.95
C VAL A 93 -13.36 8.76 10.80
N LEU A 94 -13.38 7.45 10.62
CA LEU A 94 -14.19 6.79 9.59
C LEU A 94 -15.35 6.01 10.21
N PHE A 95 -15.06 5.29 11.28
CA PHE A 95 -16.04 4.47 11.97
C PHE A 95 -15.86 4.60 13.48
N GLN A 96 -16.97 4.53 14.18
CA GLN A 96 -17.02 4.48 15.63
C GLN A 96 -17.70 3.20 16.10
N ILE A 97 -16.96 2.36 16.80
CA ILE A 97 -17.49 1.18 17.51
C ILE A 97 -17.92 1.62 18.91
N ASP A 98 -18.87 0.94 19.51
CA ASP A 98 -19.35 1.25 20.88
C ASP A 98 -18.19 1.15 21.90
N PRO A 99 -17.74 2.29 22.47
CA PRO A 99 -16.62 2.30 23.39
C PRO A 99 -16.97 1.89 24.81
N ARG A 100 -18.27 1.85 25.19
CA ARG A 100 -18.71 1.66 26.56
C ARG A 100 -18.21 0.37 27.22
N PRO A 101 -18.24 -0.81 26.57
CA PRO A 101 -17.68 -2.02 27.15
C PRO A 101 -16.17 -1.93 27.39
N PHE A 102 -15.45 -1.29 26.46
CA PHE A 102 -14.00 -1.12 26.56
C PHE A 102 -13.63 -0.09 27.64
N GLN A 103 -14.43 0.97 27.80
CA GLN A 103 -14.26 1.93 28.88
C GLN A 103 -14.47 1.26 30.25
N ALA A 104 -15.51 0.44 30.41
CA ALA A 104 -15.74 -0.30 31.65
C ALA A 104 -14.58 -1.26 31.98
N THR A 105 -14.00 -1.91 30.95
CA THR A 105 -12.82 -2.76 31.14
C THR A 105 -11.59 -1.95 31.56
N LEU A 106 -11.40 -0.75 30.99
CA LEU A 106 -10.33 0.15 31.38
C LEU A 106 -10.50 0.61 32.84
N ASP A 107 -11.73 1.03 33.22
CA ASP A 107 -12.03 1.49 34.59
C ASP A 107 -11.79 0.34 35.61
N GLN A 108 -12.16 -0.89 35.28
CA GLN A 108 -11.86 -2.06 36.10
C GLN A 108 -10.35 -2.30 36.25
N ALA A 109 -9.58 -2.21 35.17
CA ALA A 109 -8.13 -2.39 35.22
C ALA A 109 -7.45 -1.26 36.05
N GLN A 110 -7.92 -0.03 35.93
CA GLN A 110 -7.46 1.11 36.74
C GLN A 110 -7.75 0.92 38.22
N GLY A 111 -8.99 0.53 38.57
CA GLY A 111 -9.35 0.24 39.98
C GLY A 111 -8.48 -0.85 40.59
N ARG A 112 -8.10 -1.88 39.81
CA ARG A 112 -7.18 -2.92 40.25
C ARG A 112 -5.75 -2.41 40.47
N LEU A 113 -5.26 -1.54 39.59
CA LEU A 113 -3.98 -0.87 39.74
C LEU A 113 -3.96 -0.03 41.03
N GLU A 114 -4.99 0.80 41.28
CA GLU A 114 -5.11 1.63 42.46
C GLU A 114 -5.13 0.78 43.74
N GLN A 115 -5.80 -0.37 43.72
CA GLN A 115 -5.81 -1.32 44.84
C GLN A 115 -4.38 -1.81 45.18
N TYR A 116 -3.57 -2.18 44.16
CA TYR A 116 -2.20 -2.60 44.39
C TYR A 116 -1.30 -1.44 44.83
N GLU A 117 -1.51 -0.25 44.32
CA GLU A 117 -0.76 0.95 44.75
C GLU A 117 -1.08 1.28 46.22
N ALA A 118 -2.32 1.19 46.66
CA ALA A 118 -2.71 1.35 48.05
C ALA A 118 -2.08 0.27 48.95
N THR A 119 -2.06 -0.99 48.47
CA THR A 119 -1.41 -2.10 49.16
C THR A 119 0.09 -1.90 49.30
N LEU A 120 0.76 -1.42 48.24
CA LEU A 120 2.17 -1.09 48.24
C LEU A 120 2.48 -0.01 49.28
N LYS A 121 1.65 1.04 49.35
CA LYS A 121 1.79 2.12 50.32
C LYS A 121 1.73 1.56 51.74
N LYS A 122 0.79 0.64 52.01
CA LYS A 122 0.70 -0.04 53.34
C LYS A 122 2.01 -0.76 53.67
N TYR A 123 2.51 -1.62 52.76
CA TYR A 123 3.71 -2.39 53.03
C TYR A 123 4.98 -1.50 53.16
N LYS A 124 5.08 -0.42 52.40
CA LYS A 124 6.17 0.53 52.57
C LYS A 124 6.13 1.20 53.93
N LEU A 125 4.97 1.54 54.48
CA LEU A 125 4.80 2.06 55.82
C LEU A 125 5.16 1.02 56.90
N ASP A 126 4.86 -0.26 56.67
CA ASP A 126 5.26 -1.33 57.58
C ASP A 126 6.78 -1.52 57.60
N VAL A 127 7.46 -1.49 56.45
CA VAL A 127 8.93 -1.49 56.35
C VAL A 127 9.55 -0.29 57.08
N GLU A 128 9.00 0.90 56.86
CA GLU A 128 9.46 2.13 57.54
C GLU A 128 9.33 2.01 59.06
N ARG A 129 8.23 1.43 59.52
CA ARG A 129 7.98 1.21 60.97
C ARG A 129 8.89 0.14 61.56
N TYR A 130 9.08 -1.00 60.85
CA TYR A 130 9.87 -2.11 61.39
C TYR A 130 11.37 -1.86 61.35
N THR A 131 11.88 -1.07 60.45
CA THR A 131 13.30 -0.77 60.30
C THR A 131 13.96 -0.24 61.58
N PRO A 132 13.41 0.76 62.33
CA PRO A 132 14.00 1.19 63.61
C PRO A 132 13.76 0.16 64.73
N LEU A 133 12.63 -0.57 64.71
CA LEU A 133 12.26 -1.53 65.74
C LEU A 133 13.14 -2.77 65.77
N VAL A 134 13.66 -3.19 64.62
CA VAL A 134 14.63 -4.29 64.51
C VAL A 134 15.97 -3.88 65.19
N LYS A 135 16.36 -2.62 65.05
CA LYS A 135 17.60 -2.12 65.70
C LYS A 135 17.53 -2.13 67.24
N THR A 136 16.33 -1.95 67.77
CA THR A 136 16.07 -1.98 69.25
C THR A 136 15.74 -3.40 69.73
N GLY A 137 15.69 -4.41 68.85
CA GLY A 137 15.30 -5.80 69.19
C GLY A 137 13.82 -6.00 69.47
N SER A 138 12.97 -4.98 69.23
CA SER A 138 11.52 -5.04 69.50
C SER A 138 10.76 -5.81 68.44
N VAL A 139 11.35 -6.00 67.24
CA VAL A 139 10.79 -6.75 66.11
C VAL A 139 11.86 -7.69 65.56
N SER A 140 11.49 -8.87 65.12
CA SER A 140 12.44 -9.83 64.54
C SER A 140 12.89 -9.42 63.14
N ARG A 141 14.13 -9.78 62.75
CA ARG A 141 14.63 -9.57 61.41
C ARG A 141 13.71 -10.23 60.35
N LYS A 142 13.19 -11.42 60.65
CA LYS A 142 12.27 -12.13 59.77
C LYS A 142 11.06 -11.28 59.42
N GLN A 143 10.47 -10.57 60.39
CA GLN A 143 9.30 -9.71 60.11
C GLN A 143 9.62 -8.54 59.17
N LEU A 144 10.83 -7.97 59.26
CA LEU A 144 11.28 -6.93 58.33
C LEU A 144 11.51 -7.54 56.93
N ASP A 145 12.17 -8.69 56.86
CA ASP A 145 12.45 -9.38 55.61
C ASP A 145 11.12 -9.79 54.88
N ASP A 146 10.15 -10.32 55.66
CA ASP A 146 8.81 -10.62 55.14
C ASP A 146 8.10 -9.37 54.58
N ALA A 147 8.20 -8.23 55.28
CA ALA A 147 7.63 -6.96 54.81
C ALA A 147 8.31 -6.44 53.53
N LEU A 148 9.65 -6.58 53.44
CA LEU A 148 10.40 -6.21 52.23
C LEU A 148 10.01 -7.11 51.04
N GLN A 149 9.84 -8.39 51.27
CA GLN A 149 9.38 -9.32 50.23
C GLN A 149 7.97 -8.93 49.74
N GLN A 150 7.05 -8.58 50.65
CA GLN A 150 5.70 -8.13 50.27
C GLN A 150 5.71 -6.85 49.44
N VAL A 151 6.65 -5.92 49.69
CA VAL A 151 6.87 -4.73 48.85
C VAL A 151 7.26 -5.18 47.44
N GLN A 152 8.25 -6.08 47.30
CA GLN A 152 8.70 -6.56 45.98
C GLN A 152 7.59 -7.30 45.20
N GLU A 153 6.87 -8.19 45.90
CA GLU A 153 5.73 -8.91 45.31
C GLU A 153 4.63 -7.94 44.79
N THR A 154 4.33 -6.91 45.62
CA THR A 154 3.31 -5.91 45.24
C THR A 154 3.81 -5.01 44.12
N GLU A 155 5.09 -4.66 44.06
CA GLU A 155 5.68 -3.89 42.94
C GLU A 155 5.60 -4.71 41.63
N ALA A 156 5.84 -6.01 41.67
CA ALA A 156 5.62 -6.89 40.50
C ALA A 156 4.15 -6.98 40.10
N ALA A 157 3.24 -7.04 41.08
CA ALA A 157 1.79 -7.01 40.79
C ALA A 157 1.34 -5.69 40.16
N ILE A 158 1.90 -4.55 40.60
CA ILE A 158 1.66 -3.23 39.99
C ILE A 158 2.14 -3.19 38.54
N ALA A 159 3.32 -3.75 38.24
CA ALA A 159 3.83 -3.81 36.87
C ALA A 159 2.87 -4.58 35.95
N THR A 160 2.35 -5.72 36.44
CA THR A 160 1.34 -6.51 35.72
C THR A 160 0.01 -5.74 35.54
N ALA A 161 -0.47 -5.07 36.60
CA ALA A 161 -1.69 -4.28 36.53
C ALA A 161 -1.56 -3.08 35.56
N LYS A 162 -0.41 -2.44 35.51
CA LYS A 162 -0.11 -1.38 34.53
C LYS A 162 -0.19 -1.89 33.09
N ALA A 163 0.37 -3.07 32.82
CA ALA A 163 0.27 -3.69 31.50
C ALA A 163 -1.20 -3.98 31.11
N GLN A 164 -2.04 -4.41 32.07
CA GLN A 164 -3.48 -4.61 31.83
C GLN A 164 -4.21 -3.30 31.54
N VAL A 165 -3.87 -2.21 32.22
CA VAL A 165 -4.41 -0.87 31.94
C VAL A 165 -4.01 -0.41 30.53
N ASP A 166 -2.76 -0.64 30.12
CA ASP A 166 -2.28 -0.24 28.80
C ASP A 166 -2.95 -1.07 27.69
N GLU A 167 -3.16 -2.37 27.90
CA GLU A 167 -3.92 -3.23 27.02
C GLU A 167 -5.37 -2.72 26.84
N ALA A 168 -6.04 -2.40 27.96
CA ALA A 168 -7.42 -1.88 27.90
C ALA A 168 -7.49 -0.52 27.19
N LYS A 169 -6.50 0.37 27.37
CA LYS A 169 -6.39 1.63 26.63
C LYS A 169 -6.23 1.42 25.14
N ILE A 170 -5.41 0.46 24.74
CA ILE A 170 -5.20 0.12 23.32
C ILE A 170 -6.52 -0.37 22.72
N ASN A 171 -7.21 -1.29 23.40
CA ASN A 171 -8.49 -1.81 22.94
C ASN A 171 -9.56 -0.70 22.83
N LEU A 172 -9.60 0.23 23.79
CA LEU A 172 -10.47 1.41 23.72
C LEU A 172 -10.11 2.30 22.53
N LYS A 173 -8.84 2.50 22.25
CA LYS A 173 -8.39 3.28 21.07
C LYS A 173 -8.83 2.63 19.76
N PHE A 174 -8.85 1.32 19.69
CA PHE A 174 -9.28 0.59 18.48
C PHE A 174 -10.79 0.68 18.22
N THR A 175 -11.59 1.19 19.14
CA THR A 175 -13.01 1.49 18.90
C THR A 175 -13.24 2.66 17.95
N THR A 176 -12.24 3.54 17.82
CA THR A 176 -12.26 4.66 16.87
C THR A 176 -11.35 4.34 15.69
N ILE A 177 -11.95 4.05 14.55
CA ILE A 177 -11.22 3.68 13.34
C ILE A 177 -10.95 4.93 12.53
N THR A 178 -9.67 5.24 12.32
CA THR A 178 -9.22 6.42 11.58
C THR A 178 -8.50 6.04 10.31
N ALA A 179 -8.49 6.96 9.33
CA ALA A 179 -7.75 6.79 8.08
C ALA A 179 -6.22 6.82 8.31
N PRO A 180 -5.48 5.77 7.90
CA PRO A 180 -4.02 5.73 8.06
C PRO A 180 -3.28 6.62 7.05
N ILE A 181 -3.89 6.86 5.90
CA ILE A 181 -3.40 7.70 4.80
C ILE A 181 -4.51 8.65 4.34
N SER A 182 -4.13 9.70 3.59
CA SER A 182 -5.11 10.56 2.93
C SER A 182 -5.41 10.02 1.54
N GLY A 183 -6.68 9.97 1.14
CA GLY A 183 -7.08 9.44 -0.16
C GLY A 183 -8.59 9.36 -0.34
N LEU A 184 -9.02 8.67 -1.38
CA LEU A 184 -10.43 8.38 -1.63
C LEU A 184 -10.85 7.16 -0.80
N ALA A 185 -11.89 7.31 0.00
CA ALA A 185 -12.45 6.20 0.77
C ALA A 185 -13.32 5.32 -0.15
N GLY A 186 -13.01 4.04 -0.17
CA GLY A 186 -13.78 3.05 -0.91
C GLY A 186 -15.14 2.75 -0.28
N LEU A 187 -15.85 1.80 -0.90
CA LEU A 187 -17.05 1.18 -0.33
C LEU A 187 -16.66 0.32 0.88
N ALA A 188 -17.44 0.40 1.94
CA ALA A 188 -17.29 -0.42 3.14
C ALA A 188 -18.22 -1.63 3.08
#